data_7fa84fdebac564011ecea8d1d9f6d951
#
_entry.id   7fa84fdebac564011ecea8d1d9f6d951
#
_cell.length_a   1.000
_cell.length_b   1.000
_cell.length_c   1.000
_cell.angle_alpha   90.00
_cell.angle_beta   90.00
_cell.angle_gamma   90.00
#
_symmetry.space_group_name_H-M   'P 1'
#
loop_
_entity.id
_entity.type
_entity.pdbx_description
1 polymer ?
#
loop_
_entity_poly.entity_id
_entity_poly.type
_entity_poly.pdbx_seq_one_letter_code
_entity_poly.pdbx_strand_id
1 'polypeptide(L)'
;MKNKKLLLGIGALVLLLVAAALVRGGSRELPSVSTAKVTLRDLVERVSASGKIQPEIEVKITAEVNGQITQLPVKEGDVVAQGDLLVQLNPDIYDAALLRAEASLNSARSNLASARAQVAQGEANFFAATKAFERGEALLLQKVISQAEFDQTQASYLTAKANVTSAEENVRSAEFAIRSAEASVQEAKDNLGRTTLRAPQAGVVTALSKEVGESVQGNGFTAGEVILNVSDLRTHGSQCGSQRKRHCAHPFGGRGRGRSGRLSRRDLLGDGH
;
A
#
# COMPACT_ATOMS: atom_id res chain seq x y z
N MET A 1 123.74 -24.68 -8.07
CA MET A 1 123.13 -23.28 -7.83
C MET A 1 121.95 -22.92 -8.78
N LYS A 2 121.27 -23.93 -9.43
CA LYS A 2 120.10 -23.69 -10.36
C LYS A 2 118.75 -23.61 -9.70
N ASN A 3 118.58 -24.22 -8.55
CA ASN A 3 117.15 -24.34 -7.97
C ASN A 3 116.73 -23.11 -7.18
N LYS A 4 117.64 -22.21 -6.73
CA LYS A 4 117.25 -21.00 -5.97
C LYS A 4 116.52 -19.95 -6.86
N LYS A 5 116.86 -19.88 -8.14
CA LYS A 5 116.22 -18.92 -9.11
C LYS A 5 114.81 -19.39 -9.43
N LEU A 6 114.57 -20.72 -9.47
CA LEU A 6 113.26 -21.27 -9.79
C LEU A 6 112.28 -21.05 -8.63
N LEU A 7 112.72 -21.20 -7.36
CA LEU A 7 111.95 -20.91 -6.17
C LEU A 7 111.60 -19.46 -6.00
N LEU A 8 112.47 -18.53 -6.40
CA LEU A 8 112.17 -17.11 -6.38
C LEU A 8 111.13 -16.74 -7.45
N GLY A 9 111.18 -17.39 -8.69
CA GLY A 9 110.19 -17.15 -9.71
C GLY A 9 108.77 -17.63 -9.31
N ILE A 10 108.68 -18.80 -8.66
CA ILE A 10 107.40 -19.36 -8.21
C ILE A 10 106.83 -18.48 -7.05
N GLY A 11 107.69 -17.99 -6.13
CA GLY A 11 107.29 -17.06 -5.05
C GLY A 11 106.70 -15.75 -5.60
N ALA A 12 107.35 -15.17 -6.59
CA ALA A 12 106.91 -13.94 -7.26
C ALA A 12 105.58 -14.16 -8.04
N LEU A 13 105.38 -15.30 -8.65
CA LEU A 13 104.13 -15.64 -9.35
C LEU A 13 102.98 -15.82 -8.40
N VAL A 14 103.23 -16.46 -7.25
CA VAL A 14 102.17 -16.65 -6.20
C VAL A 14 101.82 -15.30 -5.60
N LEU A 15 102.80 -14.44 -5.35
CA LEU A 15 102.54 -13.11 -4.82
C LEU A 15 101.76 -12.23 -5.76
N LEU A 16 102.01 -12.37 -7.06
CA LEU A 16 101.23 -11.67 -8.11
C LEU A 16 99.83 -12.18 -8.24
N LEU A 17 99.59 -13.47 -8.09
CA LEU A 17 98.24 -14.07 -8.08
C LEU A 17 97.46 -13.65 -6.90
N VAL A 18 98.07 -13.59 -5.71
CA VAL A 18 97.41 -13.12 -4.47
C VAL A 18 97.07 -11.64 -4.58
N ALA A 19 97.98 -10.83 -5.12
CA ALA A 19 97.70 -9.39 -5.34
C ALA A 19 96.57 -9.21 -6.34
N ALA A 20 96.52 -10.01 -7.41
CA ALA A 20 95.43 -9.96 -8.37
C ALA A 20 94.08 -10.42 -7.80
N ALA A 21 94.12 -11.41 -6.92
CA ALA A 21 92.92 -11.88 -6.20
C ALA A 21 92.35 -10.82 -5.21
N LEU A 22 93.30 -10.12 -4.54
CA LEU A 22 92.86 -9.03 -3.58
C LEU A 22 92.33 -7.83 -4.35
N VAL A 23 92.85 -7.48 -5.51
CA VAL A 23 92.32 -6.40 -6.37
C VAL A 23 90.97 -6.77 -6.99
N ARG A 24 90.75 -8.05 -7.28
CA ARG A 24 89.51 -8.53 -7.88
C ARG A 24 88.40 -8.81 -6.87
N GLY A 25 88.76 -9.01 -5.60
CA GLY A 25 87.83 -9.27 -4.50
C GLY A 25 87.13 -8.04 -3.92
N GLY A 26 87.38 -6.84 -4.48
CA GLY A 26 86.96 -5.57 -3.87
C GLY A 26 85.74 -4.91 -4.48
N SER A 27 85.09 -5.48 -5.54
CA SER A 27 83.87 -4.88 -6.06
C SER A 27 82.62 -5.37 -5.30
N ARG A 28 82.36 -4.81 -4.11
CA ARG A 28 81.04 -4.86 -3.55
C ARG A 28 80.13 -4.04 -4.45
N GLU A 29 79.31 -4.70 -5.24
CA GLU A 29 78.21 -4.06 -5.91
C GLU A 29 77.27 -3.48 -4.82
N LEU A 30 77.29 -2.21 -4.64
CA LEU A 30 76.32 -1.50 -3.81
C LEU A 30 74.97 -1.63 -4.50
N PRO A 31 73.92 -2.08 -3.81
CA PRO A 31 72.58 -2.16 -4.45
C PRO A 31 72.20 -0.75 -4.90
N SER A 32 71.86 -0.68 -6.20
CA SER A 32 71.36 0.56 -6.81
C SER A 32 69.95 0.84 -6.22
N VAL A 33 69.83 1.80 -5.34
CA VAL A 33 68.55 2.26 -4.80
C VAL A 33 68.01 3.36 -5.72
N SER A 34 66.88 3.12 -6.29
CA SER A 34 66.15 4.15 -7.00
C SER A 34 65.47 5.10 -5.97
N THR A 35 65.93 6.32 -5.93
CA THR A 35 65.32 7.37 -5.10
C THR A 35 64.43 8.24 -5.95
N ALA A 36 63.15 8.34 -5.61
CA ALA A 36 62.25 9.28 -6.23
C ALA A 36 62.00 10.47 -5.25
N LYS A 37 62.00 11.66 -5.82
CA LYS A 37 61.66 12.85 -5.06
C LYS A 37 60.19 12.86 -4.75
N VAL A 38 59.80 12.93 -3.49
CA VAL A 38 58.41 13.01 -3.08
C VAL A 38 57.83 14.36 -3.52
N THR A 39 56.87 14.30 -4.43
CA THR A 39 56.10 15.48 -4.82
C THR A 39 54.66 15.31 -4.34
N LEU A 40 54.13 16.34 -3.72
CA LEU A 40 52.68 16.41 -3.40
C LEU A 40 51.92 16.50 -4.74
N ARG A 41 51.07 15.52 -4.95
CA ARG A 41 50.10 15.54 -6.09
C ARG A 41 48.70 15.42 -5.53
N ASP A 42 47.80 16.23 -6.03
CA ASP A 42 46.37 16.07 -5.76
C ASP A 42 45.87 14.82 -6.51
N LEU A 43 45.47 13.81 -5.77
CA LEU A 43 44.90 12.58 -6.30
C LEU A 43 43.38 12.78 -6.37
N VAL A 44 42.86 12.84 -7.59
CA VAL A 44 41.43 12.83 -7.82
C VAL A 44 41.01 11.38 -8.06
N GLU A 45 40.39 10.78 -7.06
CA GLU A 45 39.78 9.48 -7.19
C GLU A 45 38.46 9.62 -7.96
N ARG A 46 38.37 9.02 -9.12
CA ARG A 46 37.14 8.94 -9.91
C ARG A 46 36.46 7.63 -9.61
N VAL A 47 35.35 7.70 -8.86
CA VAL A 47 34.48 6.54 -8.60
C VAL A 47 33.31 6.60 -9.59
N SER A 48 33.23 5.63 -10.49
CA SER A 48 32.04 5.44 -11.33
C SER A 48 31.04 4.59 -10.58
N ALA A 49 29.85 5.11 -10.42
CA ALA A 49 28.73 4.37 -9.86
C ALA A 49 27.60 4.33 -10.88
N SER A 50 26.99 3.17 -11.05
CA SER A 50 25.75 3.02 -11.81
C SER A 50 24.56 3.10 -10.85
N GLY A 51 23.52 3.81 -11.21
CA GLY A 51 22.30 3.95 -10.43
C GLY A 51 21.08 4.02 -11.34
N LYS A 52 19.90 3.73 -10.77
CA LYS A 52 18.63 3.97 -11.43
C LYS A 52 18.03 5.25 -10.87
N ILE A 53 17.50 6.09 -11.75
CA ILE A 53 16.68 7.23 -11.38
C ILE A 53 15.25 6.70 -11.26
N GLN A 54 14.63 6.91 -10.13
CA GLN A 54 13.24 6.52 -9.87
C GLN A 54 12.47 7.75 -9.40
N PRO A 55 11.17 7.86 -9.73
CA PRO A 55 10.34 8.88 -9.15
C PRO A 55 10.27 8.69 -7.63
N GLU A 56 10.19 9.76 -6.86
CA GLU A 56 10.08 9.71 -5.40
C GLU A 56 8.74 9.15 -4.98
N ILE A 57 7.67 9.49 -5.72
CA ILE A 57 6.30 9.04 -5.48
C ILE A 57 5.82 8.28 -6.72
N GLU A 58 5.53 6.99 -6.54
CA GLU A 58 4.92 6.12 -7.53
C GLU A 58 3.68 5.47 -6.92
N VAL A 59 2.52 5.69 -7.54
CA VAL A 59 1.24 5.08 -7.14
C VAL A 59 0.84 4.04 -8.17
N LYS A 60 0.73 2.80 -7.71
CA LYS A 60 0.25 1.68 -8.52
C LYS A 60 -1.28 1.66 -8.50
N ILE A 61 -1.88 1.76 -9.66
CA ILE A 61 -3.33 1.66 -9.82
C ILE A 61 -3.67 0.19 -10.07
N THR A 62 -4.37 -0.40 -9.10
CA THR A 62 -4.79 -1.80 -9.12
C THR A 62 -6.28 -1.90 -9.33
N ALA A 63 -6.73 -2.99 -9.94
CA ALA A 63 -8.16 -3.31 -9.99
C ALA A 63 -8.68 -3.59 -8.58
N GLU A 64 -9.78 -2.96 -8.19
CA GLU A 64 -10.45 -3.23 -6.92
C GLU A 64 -11.52 -4.32 -7.07
N VAL A 65 -12.08 -4.46 -8.27
CA VAL A 65 -13.11 -5.44 -8.61
C VAL A 65 -12.72 -6.18 -9.88
N ASN A 66 -13.26 -7.39 -10.04
CA ASN A 66 -13.01 -8.19 -11.24
C ASN A 66 -13.77 -7.62 -12.44
N GLY A 67 -13.15 -7.63 -13.61
CA GLY A 67 -13.84 -7.17 -14.82
C GLY A 67 -12.95 -7.14 -16.05
N GLN A 68 -13.55 -6.90 -17.19
CA GLN A 68 -12.86 -6.67 -18.46
C GLN A 68 -12.69 -5.16 -18.67
N ILE A 69 -11.52 -4.73 -19.10
CA ILE A 69 -11.26 -3.33 -19.44
C ILE A 69 -12.01 -2.95 -20.70
N THR A 70 -12.97 -2.03 -20.57
CA THR A 70 -13.80 -1.53 -21.69
C THR A 70 -13.18 -0.29 -22.31
N GLN A 71 -12.61 0.61 -21.48
CA GLN A 71 -11.99 1.84 -21.93
C GLN A 71 -10.70 2.12 -21.13
N LEU A 72 -9.70 2.60 -21.87
CA LEU A 72 -8.40 3.01 -21.34
C LEU A 72 -7.97 4.28 -22.08
N PRO A 73 -8.50 5.46 -21.69
CA PRO A 73 -8.29 6.70 -22.42
C PRO A 73 -6.87 7.26 -22.31
N VAL A 74 -6.01 6.66 -21.47
CA VAL A 74 -4.65 7.14 -21.19
C VAL A 74 -3.60 6.23 -21.82
N LYS A 75 -2.43 6.81 -22.16
CA LYS A 75 -1.27 6.12 -22.71
C LYS A 75 -0.04 6.37 -21.82
N GLU A 76 0.99 5.55 -22.00
CA GLU A 76 2.28 5.81 -21.35
C GLU A 76 2.84 7.18 -21.78
N GLY A 77 3.25 7.96 -20.80
CA GLY A 77 3.74 9.33 -20.98
C GLY A 77 2.69 10.43 -20.85
N ASP A 78 1.40 10.09 -20.76
CA ASP A 78 0.34 11.09 -20.61
C ASP A 78 0.36 11.72 -19.20
N VAL A 79 0.10 13.03 -19.16
CA VAL A 79 -0.07 13.78 -17.93
C VAL A 79 -1.53 13.71 -17.50
N VAL A 80 -1.76 13.27 -16.26
CA VAL A 80 -3.10 13.15 -15.70
C VAL A 80 -3.26 14.05 -14.48
N ALA A 81 -4.43 14.66 -14.34
CA ALA A 81 -4.83 15.41 -13.17
C ALA A 81 -5.53 14.49 -12.15
N GLN A 82 -5.60 14.94 -10.89
CA GLN A 82 -6.36 14.23 -9.87
C GLN A 82 -7.85 14.15 -10.28
N GLY A 83 -8.41 12.94 -10.23
CA GLY A 83 -9.82 12.66 -10.58
C GLY A 83 -10.05 12.27 -12.06
N ASP A 84 -9.04 12.39 -12.94
CA ASP A 84 -9.15 11.96 -14.33
C ASP A 84 -9.46 10.47 -14.44
N LEU A 85 -10.26 10.11 -15.46
CA LEU A 85 -10.58 8.71 -15.76
C LEU A 85 -9.35 8.01 -16.32
N LEU A 86 -8.90 6.96 -15.63
CA LEU A 86 -7.77 6.15 -16.07
C LEU A 86 -8.23 4.85 -16.75
N VAL A 87 -9.17 4.14 -16.11
CA VAL A 87 -9.65 2.84 -16.59
C VAL A 87 -11.14 2.73 -16.33
N GLN A 88 -11.86 2.19 -17.29
CA GLN A 88 -13.26 1.78 -17.14
C GLN A 88 -13.37 0.27 -17.33
N LEU A 89 -13.82 -0.43 -16.31
CA LEU A 89 -14.19 -1.84 -16.40
C LEU A 89 -15.64 -1.98 -16.88
N ASN A 90 -15.99 -3.15 -17.41
CA ASN A 90 -17.36 -3.46 -17.80
C ASN A 90 -18.30 -3.43 -16.57
N PRO A 91 -19.30 -2.51 -16.54
CA PRO A 91 -20.16 -2.34 -15.39
C PRO A 91 -21.36 -3.31 -15.37
N ASP A 92 -21.70 -4.02 -16.46
CA ASP A 92 -22.96 -4.73 -16.67
C ASP A 92 -23.35 -5.64 -15.49
N ILE A 93 -22.39 -6.39 -14.95
CA ILE A 93 -22.63 -7.31 -13.83
C ILE A 93 -22.97 -6.54 -12.56
N TYR A 94 -22.31 -5.42 -12.33
CA TYR A 94 -22.46 -4.57 -11.15
C TYR A 94 -23.75 -3.75 -11.23
N ASP A 95 -24.11 -3.25 -12.42
CA ASP A 95 -25.40 -2.60 -12.66
C ASP A 95 -26.57 -3.58 -12.42
N ALA A 96 -26.46 -4.81 -12.91
CA ALA A 96 -27.46 -5.83 -12.64
C ALA A 96 -27.54 -6.22 -11.14
N ALA A 97 -26.42 -6.18 -10.43
CA ALA A 97 -26.40 -6.40 -8.98
C ALA A 97 -27.07 -5.26 -8.23
N LEU A 98 -26.79 -4.01 -8.61
CA LEU A 98 -27.44 -2.82 -8.05
C LEU A 98 -28.96 -2.87 -8.28
N LEU A 99 -29.41 -3.16 -9.49
CA LEU A 99 -30.86 -3.27 -9.79
C LEU A 99 -31.54 -4.35 -8.95
N ARG A 100 -30.88 -5.49 -8.72
CA ARG A 100 -31.39 -6.55 -7.83
C ARG A 100 -31.49 -6.10 -6.39
N ALA A 101 -30.49 -5.39 -5.88
CA ALA A 101 -30.50 -4.85 -4.52
C ALA A 101 -31.61 -3.80 -4.33
N GLU A 102 -31.81 -2.92 -5.31
CA GLU A 102 -32.91 -1.93 -5.33
C GLU A 102 -34.29 -2.59 -5.35
N ALA A 103 -34.46 -3.67 -6.14
CA ALA A 103 -35.71 -4.44 -6.15
C ALA A 103 -35.98 -5.09 -4.78
N SER A 104 -34.93 -5.62 -4.12
CA SER A 104 -35.04 -6.15 -2.74
C SER A 104 -35.44 -5.07 -1.73
N LEU A 105 -34.85 -3.88 -1.82
CA LEU A 105 -35.23 -2.73 -0.99
C LEU A 105 -36.70 -2.35 -1.19
N ASN A 106 -37.17 -2.31 -2.45
CA ASN A 106 -38.58 -2.02 -2.75
C ASN A 106 -39.53 -3.09 -2.16
N SER A 107 -39.12 -4.36 -2.19
CA SER A 107 -39.87 -5.45 -1.55
C SER A 107 -39.92 -5.27 -0.03
N ALA A 108 -38.81 -4.91 0.62
CA ALA A 108 -38.77 -4.63 2.05
C ALA A 108 -39.65 -3.43 2.43
N ARG A 109 -39.69 -2.38 1.61
CA ARG A 109 -40.59 -1.22 1.79
C ARG A 109 -42.06 -1.61 1.67
N SER A 110 -42.41 -2.48 0.74
CA SER A 110 -43.76 -3.01 0.58
C SER A 110 -44.18 -3.83 1.83
N ASN A 111 -43.28 -4.64 2.36
CA ASN A 111 -43.51 -5.40 3.59
C ASN A 111 -43.75 -4.48 4.79
N LEU A 112 -42.99 -3.38 4.91
CA LEU A 112 -43.24 -2.37 5.97
C LEU A 112 -44.61 -1.73 5.80
N ALA A 113 -45.04 -1.38 4.59
CA ALA A 113 -46.35 -0.83 4.34
C ALA A 113 -47.47 -1.80 4.80
N SER A 114 -47.30 -3.10 4.50
CA SER A 114 -48.21 -4.14 4.94
C SER A 114 -48.24 -4.29 6.49
N ALA A 115 -47.07 -4.26 7.12
CA ALA A 115 -46.97 -4.30 8.58
C ALA A 115 -47.65 -3.09 9.25
N ARG A 116 -47.48 -1.89 8.70
CA ARG A 116 -48.18 -0.68 9.18
C ARG A 116 -49.68 -0.75 9.01
N ALA A 117 -50.16 -1.34 7.93
CA ALA A 117 -51.60 -1.58 7.74
C ALA A 117 -52.13 -2.56 8.80
N GLN A 118 -51.34 -3.57 9.20
CA GLN A 118 -51.72 -4.48 10.31
C GLN A 118 -51.79 -3.77 11.66
N VAL A 119 -50.87 -2.83 11.94
CA VAL A 119 -50.97 -1.99 13.16
C VAL A 119 -52.24 -1.20 13.14
N ALA A 120 -52.57 -0.48 12.06
CA ALA A 120 -53.79 0.29 11.95
C ALA A 120 -55.07 -0.57 12.17
N GLN A 121 -55.08 -1.79 11.63
CA GLN A 121 -56.18 -2.75 11.88
C GLN A 121 -56.23 -3.19 13.35
N GLY A 122 -55.07 -3.46 13.96
CA GLY A 122 -54.94 -3.81 15.38
C GLY A 122 -55.42 -2.68 16.28
N GLU A 123 -55.02 -1.43 16.00
CA GLU A 123 -55.47 -0.23 16.73
C GLU A 123 -56.98 -0.03 16.67
N ALA A 124 -57.58 -0.23 15.48
CA ALA A 124 -59.05 -0.15 15.36
C ALA A 124 -59.78 -1.20 16.22
N ASN A 125 -59.27 -2.44 16.22
CA ASN A 125 -59.80 -3.51 17.05
C ASN A 125 -59.60 -3.22 18.55
N PHE A 126 -58.43 -2.71 18.93
CA PHE A 126 -58.13 -2.32 20.31
C PHE A 126 -59.03 -1.18 20.79
N PHE A 127 -59.27 -0.16 19.95
CA PHE A 127 -60.20 0.91 20.26
C PHE A 127 -61.61 0.39 20.53
N ALA A 128 -62.11 -0.52 19.69
CA ALA A 128 -63.43 -1.15 19.90
C ALA A 128 -63.47 -1.94 21.22
N ALA A 129 -62.44 -2.74 21.53
CA ALA A 129 -62.31 -3.49 22.76
C ALA A 129 -62.20 -2.56 23.99
N THR A 130 -61.49 -1.45 23.89
CA THR A 130 -61.38 -0.44 24.96
C THR A 130 -62.73 0.16 25.26
N LYS A 131 -63.51 0.53 24.24
CA LYS A 131 -64.87 1.06 24.43
C LYS A 131 -65.82 0.03 25.01
N ALA A 132 -65.68 -1.24 24.69
CA ALA A 132 -66.43 -2.32 25.30
C ALA A 132 -66.07 -2.52 26.79
N PHE A 133 -64.77 -2.46 27.10
CA PHE A 133 -64.27 -2.57 28.48
C PHE A 133 -64.77 -1.40 29.38
N GLU A 134 -64.67 -0.14 28.92
CA GLU A 134 -65.13 1.06 29.59
C GLU A 134 -66.64 0.95 29.90
N ARG A 135 -67.46 0.49 28.93
CA ARG A 135 -68.89 0.26 29.14
C ARG A 135 -69.17 -0.88 30.15
N GLY A 136 -68.39 -1.99 30.01
CA GLY A 136 -68.48 -3.12 30.94
C GLY A 136 -68.22 -2.73 32.40
N GLU A 137 -67.16 -1.92 32.64
CA GLU A 137 -66.80 -1.40 33.94
C GLU A 137 -67.98 -0.56 34.56
N ALA A 138 -68.54 0.34 33.75
CA ALA A 138 -69.71 1.15 34.21
C ALA A 138 -70.92 0.30 34.53
N LEU A 139 -71.21 -0.75 33.72
CA LEU A 139 -72.33 -1.66 33.95
C LEU A 139 -72.14 -2.59 35.19
N LEU A 140 -70.86 -3.00 35.42
CA LEU A 140 -70.53 -3.79 36.62
C LEU A 140 -70.73 -2.98 37.90
N LEU A 141 -70.34 -1.70 37.92
CA LEU A 141 -70.60 -0.79 39.05
C LEU A 141 -72.08 -0.61 39.32
N GLN A 142 -72.90 -0.62 38.29
CA GLN A 142 -74.36 -0.58 38.39
C GLN A 142 -74.99 -1.95 38.67
N LYS A 143 -74.18 -3.01 38.82
CA LYS A 143 -74.60 -4.40 39.04
C LYS A 143 -75.53 -4.96 37.95
N VAL A 144 -75.41 -4.48 36.74
CA VAL A 144 -76.17 -4.91 35.56
C VAL A 144 -75.60 -6.18 34.92
N ILE A 145 -74.32 -6.36 34.97
CA ILE A 145 -73.61 -7.53 34.40
C ILE A 145 -72.99 -8.35 35.54
N SER A 146 -72.69 -9.63 35.25
CA SER A 146 -72.01 -10.53 36.17
C SER A 146 -70.45 -10.28 36.10
N GLN A 147 -69.75 -10.68 37.18
CA GLN A 147 -68.31 -10.64 37.23
C GLN A 147 -67.65 -11.45 36.06
N ALA A 148 -68.24 -12.64 35.75
CA ALA A 148 -67.73 -13.50 34.69
C ALA A 148 -67.82 -12.85 33.29
N GLU A 149 -68.88 -12.06 33.04
CA GLU A 149 -69.06 -11.33 31.80
C GLU A 149 -68.11 -10.14 31.69
N PHE A 150 -67.84 -9.46 32.81
CA PHE A 150 -66.79 -8.44 32.87
C PHE A 150 -65.37 -9.02 32.60
N ASP A 151 -65.02 -10.16 33.27
CA ASP A 151 -63.76 -10.84 33.10
C ASP A 151 -63.51 -11.26 31.64
N GLN A 152 -64.59 -11.70 30.94
CA GLN A 152 -64.50 -11.98 29.47
C GLN A 152 -64.21 -10.73 28.66
N THR A 153 -64.82 -9.59 29.00
CA THR A 153 -64.57 -8.32 28.33
C THR A 153 -63.15 -7.80 28.58
N GLN A 154 -62.67 -7.97 29.83
CA GLN A 154 -61.31 -7.64 30.23
C GLN A 154 -60.30 -8.51 29.48
N ALA A 155 -60.51 -9.82 29.32
CA ALA A 155 -59.67 -10.72 28.57
C ALA A 155 -59.61 -10.31 27.08
N SER A 156 -60.73 -9.89 26.51
CA SER A 156 -60.79 -9.39 25.12
C SER A 156 -59.99 -8.11 24.93
N TYR A 157 -60.06 -7.18 25.86
CA TYR A 157 -59.27 -5.95 25.89
C TYR A 157 -57.75 -6.25 25.96
N LEU A 158 -57.33 -7.13 26.89
CA LEU A 158 -55.93 -7.53 27.02
C LEU A 158 -55.40 -8.23 25.79
N THR A 159 -56.22 -9.08 25.15
CA THR A 159 -55.88 -9.74 23.90
C THR A 159 -55.71 -8.74 22.77
N ALA A 160 -56.64 -7.78 22.62
CA ALA A 160 -56.54 -6.74 21.60
C ALA A 160 -55.30 -5.86 21.82
N LYS A 161 -54.95 -5.52 23.05
CA LYS A 161 -53.73 -4.79 23.41
C LYS A 161 -52.47 -5.57 23.01
N ALA A 162 -52.40 -6.86 23.34
CA ALA A 162 -51.28 -7.71 23.01
C ALA A 162 -51.09 -7.83 21.49
N ASN A 163 -52.22 -7.88 20.72
CA ASN A 163 -52.16 -7.92 19.25
C ASN A 163 -51.57 -6.63 18.65
N VAL A 164 -51.91 -5.44 19.18
CA VAL A 164 -51.29 -4.18 18.77
C VAL A 164 -49.79 -4.20 19.01
N THR A 165 -49.38 -4.56 20.23
CA THR A 165 -47.94 -4.65 20.55
C THR A 165 -47.20 -5.63 19.64
N SER A 166 -47.80 -6.78 19.33
CA SER A 166 -47.20 -7.73 18.37
C SER A 166 -47.10 -7.15 16.96
N ALA A 167 -48.10 -6.40 16.49
CA ALA A 167 -48.08 -5.74 15.21
C ALA A 167 -47.02 -4.62 15.15
N GLU A 168 -46.84 -3.85 16.23
CA GLU A 168 -45.78 -2.84 16.35
C GLU A 168 -44.38 -3.47 16.29
N GLU A 169 -44.14 -4.61 16.92
CA GLU A 169 -42.89 -5.32 16.84
C GLU A 169 -42.63 -5.87 15.42
N ASN A 170 -43.68 -6.27 14.70
CA ASN A 170 -43.56 -6.65 13.27
C ASN A 170 -43.12 -5.44 12.40
N VAL A 171 -43.66 -4.24 12.67
CA VAL A 171 -43.22 -3.01 12.02
C VAL A 171 -41.71 -2.76 12.28
N ARG A 172 -41.28 -2.90 13.54
CA ARG A 172 -39.87 -2.74 13.93
C ARG A 172 -38.99 -3.76 13.22
N SER A 173 -39.42 -5.01 13.11
CA SER A 173 -38.70 -6.04 12.33
C SER A 173 -38.60 -5.68 10.85
N ALA A 174 -39.69 -5.18 10.25
CA ALA A 174 -39.69 -4.74 8.83
C ALA A 174 -38.76 -3.51 8.62
N GLU A 175 -38.68 -2.61 9.59
CA GLU A 175 -37.71 -1.47 9.54
C GLU A 175 -36.24 -1.94 9.57
N PHE A 176 -35.92 -2.97 10.36
CA PHE A 176 -34.60 -3.57 10.33
C PHE A 176 -34.30 -4.25 8.97
N ALA A 177 -35.30 -4.89 8.37
CA ALA A 177 -35.16 -5.48 7.05
C ALA A 177 -34.86 -4.42 5.97
N ILE A 178 -35.49 -3.23 6.07
CA ILE A 178 -35.19 -2.09 5.18
C ILE A 178 -33.75 -1.63 5.35
N ARG A 179 -33.27 -1.45 6.59
CA ARG A 179 -31.87 -1.03 6.84
C ARG A 179 -30.87 -2.04 6.28
N SER A 180 -31.17 -3.33 6.39
CA SER A 180 -30.33 -4.38 5.79
C SER A 180 -30.34 -4.30 4.26
N ALA A 181 -31.49 -4.08 3.64
CA ALA A 181 -31.60 -3.93 2.18
C ALA A 181 -30.93 -2.64 1.69
N GLU A 182 -31.00 -1.53 2.44
CA GLU A 182 -30.28 -0.28 2.14
C GLU A 182 -28.76 -0.47 2.19
N ALA A 183 -28.27 -1.23 3.16
CA ALA A 183 -26.85 -1.58 3.22
C ALA A 183 -26.41 -2.39 1.99
N SER A 184 -27.23 -3.34 1.54
CA SER A 184 -26.94 -4.12 0.32
C SER A 184 -26.97 -3.25 -0.95
N VAL A 185 -27.86 -2.25 -1.03
CA VAL A 185 -27.86 -1.27 -2.14
C VAL A 185 -26.59 -0.43 -2.11
N GLN A 186 -26.15 0.01 -0.94
CA GLN A 186 -24.91 0.78 -0.81
C GLN A 186 -23.69 -0.03 -1.22
N GLU A 187 -23.59 -1.28 -0.79
CA GLU A 187 -22.52 -2.20 -1.21
C GLU A 187 -22.48 -2.39 -2.73
N ALA A 188 -23.66 -2.58 -3.37
CA ALA A 188 -23.74 -2.71 -4.81
C ALA A 188 -23.32 -1.42 -5.54
N LYS A 189 -23.68 -0.24 -5.02
CA LYS A 189 -23.24 1.07 -5.54
C LYS A 189 -21.73 1.26 -5.42
N ASP A 190 -21.16 0.90 -4.27
CA ASP A 190 -19.71 1.01 -4.05
C ASP A 190 -18.95 0.10 -5.03
N ASN A 191 -19.41 -1.13 -5.21
CA ASN A 191 -18.83 -2.07 -6.16
C ASN A 191 -18.95 -1.56 -7.62
N LEU A 192 -20.06 -0.95 -7.98
CA LEU A 192 -20.24 -0.29 -9.29
C LEU A 192 -19.27 0.91 -9.40
N GLY A 193 -19.14 1.74 -8.37
CA GLY A 193 -18.19 2.86 -8.35
C GLY A 193 -16.75 2.42 -8.58
N ARG A 194 -16.36 1.25 -8.05
CA ARG A 194 -15.03 0.65 -8.20
C ARG A 194 -14.73 0.13 -9.62
N THR A 195 -15.73 0.03 -10.50
CA THR A 195 -15.49 -0.26 -11.93
C THR A 195 -14.85 0.88 -12.68
N THR A 196 -14.91 2.10 -12.13
CA THR A 196 -14.35 3.32 -12.71
C THR A 196 -13.13 3.76 -11.91
N LEU A 197 -11.95 3.49 -12.42
CA LEU A 197 -10.69 3.85 -11.76
C LEU A 197 -10.26 5.26 -12.18
N ARG A 198 -10.07 6.11 -11.18
CA ARG A 198 -9.64 7.51 -11.37
C ARG A 198 -8.28 7.76 -10.75
N ALA A 199 -7.57 8.77 -11.24
CA ALA A 199 -6.28 9.18 -10.72
C ALA A 199 -6.41 9.73 -9.27
N PRO A 200 -5.73 9.13 -8.27
CA PRO A 200 -5.76 9.62 -6.89
C PRO A 200 -4.95 10.91 -6.72
N GLN A 201 -4.00 11.16 -7.60
CA GLN A 201 -3.14 12.35 -7.63
C GLN A 201 -2.77 12.72 -9.06
N ALA A 202 -2.34 13.97 -9.25
CA ALA A 202 -1.77 14.43 -10.51
C ALA A 202 -0.37 13.81 -10.71
N GLY A 203 -0.06 13.43 -11.95
CA GLY A 203 1.22 12.81 -12.29
C GLY A 203 1.32 12.45 -13.77
N VAL A 204 2.28 11.60 -14.08
CA VAL A 204 2.50 11.05 -15.43
C VAL A 204 2.32 9.54 -15.37
N VAL A 205 1.66 8.97 -16.36
CA VAL A 205 1.56 7.51 -16.51
C VAL A 205 2.92 6.97 -16.94
N THR A 206 3.58 6.23 -16.05
CA THR A 206 4.95 5.73 -16.27
C THR A 206 5.01 4.33 -16.87
N ALA A 207 4.00 3.52 -16.58
CA ALA A 207 3.90 2.17 -17.12
C ALA A 207 2.43 1.78 -17.27
N LEU A 208 2.13 1.08 -18.36
CA LEU A 208 0.83 0.50 -18.66
C LEU A 208 0.99 -1.01 -18.79
N SER A 209 0.44 -1.77 -17.84
CA SER A 209 0.63 -3.23 -17.77
C SER A 209 -0.51 -4.00 -18.45
N LYS A 210 -1.60 -3.34 -18.81
CA LYS A 210 -2.83 -3.93 -19.34
C LYS A 210 -3.37 -3.16 -20.52
N GLU A 211 -4.09 -3.88 -21.41
CA GLU A 211 -4.71 -3.31 -22.61
C GLU A 211 -6.24 -3.38 -22.57
N VAL A 212 -6.88 -2.61 -23.45
CA VAL A 212 -8.35 -2.67 -23.64
C VAL A 212 -8.77 -4.06 -24.11
N GLY A 213 -9.78 -4.62 -23.47
CA GLY A 213 -10.27 -5.98 -23.73
C GLY A 213 -9.69 -7.05 -22.84
N GLU A 214 -8.65 -6.74 -22.04
CA GLU A 214 -8.06 -7.68 -21.10
C GLU A 214 -8.90 -7.78 -19.83
N SER A 215 -8.94 -8.96 -19.22
CA SER A 215 -9.61 -9.21 -17.95
C SER A 215 -8.65 -8.99 -16.79
N VAL A 216 -9.11 -8.28 -15.76
CA VAL A 216 -8.34 -8.01 -14.56
C VAL A 216 -9.01 -8.58 -13.32
N GLN A 217 -8.21 -8.98 -12.36
CA GLN A 217 -8.68 -9.49 -11.07
C GLN A 217 -8.57 -8.42 -9.99
N GLY A 218 -9.67 -8.22 -9.28
CA GLY A 218 -9.75 -7.27 -8.18
C GLY A 218 -9.13 -7.80 -6.89
N ASN A 219 -8.94 -6.88 -5.95
CA ASN A 219 -8.32 -7.11 -4.64
C ASN A 219 -9.29 -7.79 -3.65
N GLY A 220 -9.80 -9.01 -3.96
CA GLY A 220 -10.69 -9.75 -3.06
C GLY A 220 -9.96 -10.47 -1.92
N PHE A 221 -8.96 -11.31 -2.25
CA PHE A 221 -8.17 -12.11 -1.30
C PHE A 221 -6.66 -12.05 -1.54
N THR A 222 -6.23 -11.48 -2.66
CA THR A 222 -4.82 -11.29 -3.04
C THR A 222 -4.63 -9.84 -3.48
N ALA A 223 -3.39 -9.35 -3.52
CA ALA A 223 -3.12 -8.01 -4.04
C ALA A 223 -3.71 -7.89 -5.46
N GLY A 224 -4.58 -6.89 -5.66
CA GLY A 224 -5.21 -6.64 -6.95
C GLY A 224 -4.18 -6.51 -8.07
N GLU A 225 -4.58 -6.87 -9.28
CA GLU A 225 -3.69 -6.82 -10.43
C GLU A 225 -3.39 -5.37 -10.81
N VAL A 226 -2.10 -5.03 -10.98
CA VAL A 226 -1.66 -3.68 -11.34
C VAL A 226 -1.98 -3.43 -12.80
N ILE A 227 -2.73 -2.36 -13.08
CA ILE A 227 -3.12 -1.96 -14.44
C ILE A 227 -2.14 -0.93 -14.99
N LEU A 228 -1.83 0.10 -14.22
CA LEU A 228 -0.90 1.16 -14.60
C LEU A 228 -0.25 1.81 -13.38
N ASN A 229 0.85 2.53 -13.60
CA ASN A 229 1.55 3.30 -12.59
C ASN A 229 1.46 4.79 -12.90
N VAL A 230 1.13 5.59 -11.89
CA VAL A 230 1.15 7.07 -11.96
C VAL A 230 2.24 7.59 -11.04
N SER A 231 3.18 8.37 -11.59
CA SER A 231 4.33 8.88 -10.85
C SER A 231 4.43 10.40 -10.94
N ASP A 232 4.86 11.03 -9.85
CA ASP A 232 5.25 12.44 -9.88
C ASP A 232 6.72 12.55 -10.34
N LEU A 233 6.91 13.04 -11.58
CA LEU A 233 8.23 13.19 -12.17
C LEU A 233 8.91 14.55 -11.83
N ARG A 234 8.31 15.37 -10.97
CA ARG A 234 8.93 16.63 -10.53
C ARG A 234 10.05 16.40 -9.52
N THR A 235 9.94 15.33 -8.75
CA THR A 235 10.94 14.92 -7.77
C THR A 235 11.49 13.55 -8.12
N HIS A 236 12.82 13.44 -8.19
CA HIS A 236 13.52 12.20 -8.52
C HIS A 236 14.45 11.79 -7.40
N GLY A 237 14.39 10.54 -7.00
CA GLY A 237 15.36 9.88 -6.15
C GLY A 237 16.37 9.09 -6.98
N SER A 238 17.67 9.19 -6.66
CA SER A 238 18.68 8.32 -7.25
C SER A 238 19.02 7.18 -6.29
N GLN A 239 18.75 5.93 -6.69
CA GLN A 239 19.27 4.76 -5.99
C GLN A 239 20.61 4.37 -6.58
N CYS A 240 21.68 4.62 -5.82
CA CYS A 240 23.02 4.20 -6.19
C CYS A 240 23.25 2.78 -5.66
N GLY A 241 23.52 1.84 -6.58
CA GLY A 241 23.83 0.45 -6.26
C GLY A 241 25.26 0.29 -5.72
N SER A 242 25.56 0.89 -4.55
CA SER A 242 26.81 0.65 -3.83
C SER A 242 26.55 -0.41 -2.75
N GLN A 243 27.35 -1.47 -2.75
CA GLN A 243 27.34 -2.48 -1.67
C GLN A 243 27.78 -1.92 -0.29
N ARG A 244 28.12 -0.62 -0.20
CA ARG A 244 28.30 0.11 1.05
C ARG A 244 27.26 1.24 1.10
N LYS A 245 26.37 1.20 2.09
CA LYS A 245 25.38 2.20 2.42
C LYS A 245 26.01 3.59 2.60
N ARG A 246 26.21 4.34 1.52
CA ARG A 246 26.47 5.77 1.56
C ARG A 246 25.47 6.42 0.60
N HIS A 247 24.60 7.24 1.13
CA HIS A 247 23.66 8.03 0.34
C HIS A 247 24.44 8.88 -0.65
N CYS A 248 24.26 8.63 -1.94
CA CYS A 248 24.68 9.54 -2.99
C CYS A 248 23.65 10.66 -3.09
N ALA A 249 23.74 11.64 -2.22
CA ALA A 249 23.03 12.90 -2.38
C ALA A 249 23.74 13.72 -3.46
N HIS A 250 23.25 13.69 -4.69
CA HIS A 250 23.67 14.64 -5.72
C HIS A 250 22.54 15.62 -5.97
N PRO A 251 22.68 16.89 -5.60
CA PRO A 251 21.72 17.91 -5.99
C PRO A 251 21.95 18.25 -7.46
N PHE A 252 21.03 17.88 -8.34
CA PHE A 252 20.94 18.47 -9.66
C PHE A 252 20.47 19.92 -9.51
N GLY A 253 21.37 20.84 -9.86
CA GLY A 253 21.01 22.24 -10.11
C GLY A 253 20.68 23.09 -8.88
N GLY A 254 21.69 23.46 -8.10
CA GLY A 254 21.59 24.51 -7.10
C GLY A 254 22.94 24.77 -6.46
N ARG A 255 23.43 26.01 -6.52
CA ARG A 255 24.64 26.45 -5.83
C ARG A 255 24.54 26.15 -4.32
N GLY A 256 24.97 24.97 -3.89
CA GLY A 256 25.08 24.60 -2.49
C GLY A 256 26.52 24.71 -2.01
N ARG A 257 26.79 25.67 -1.11
CA ARG A 257 28.07 25.78 -0.38
C ARG A 257 28.34 24.48 0.37
N GLY A 258 29.37 23.73 -0.05
CA GLY A 258 29.88 22.59 0.68
C GLY A 258 30.38 23.00 2.06
N ARG A 259 29.74 22.54 3.10
CA ARG A 259 30.31 22.52 4.46
C ARG A 259 31.27 21.34 4.54
N SER A 260 32.55 21.64 4.48
CA SER A 260 33.62 20.68 4.79
C SER A 260 33.52 20.29 6.27
N GLY A 261 32.96 19.13 6.55
CA GLY A 261 33.07 18.51 7.87
C GLY A 261 34.50 18.06 8.10
N ARG A 262 35.23 18.77 8.98
CA ARG A 262 36.54 18.34 9.52
C ARG A 262 36.32 17.03 10.27
N LEU A 263 36.83 15.91 9.77
CA LEU A 263 36.96 14.68 10.52
C LEU A 263 37.94 14.89 11.64
N SER A 264 37.48 14.73 12.84
CA SER A 264 38.28 14.79 14.07
C SER A 264 39.20 13.56 14.12
N ARG A 265 40.47 13.80 14.57
CA ARG A 265 41.54 12.80 14.68
C ARG A 265 41.22 11.64 15.68
N ARG A 266 40.02 11.63 16.25
CA ARG A 266 39.58 10.62 17.25
C ARG A 266 38.90 9.40 16.65
N ASP A 267 38.50 9.43 15.36
CA ASP A 267 37.77 8.32 14.75
C ASP A 267 38.68 7.28 14.07
N LEU A 268 40.01 7.38 14.26
CA LEU A 268 41.01 6.48 13.65
C LEU A 268 41.63 5.46 14.60
N LEU A 269 41.24 5.47 15.88
CA LEU A 269 41.67 4.45 16.84
C LEU A 269 40.45 3.56 17.16
N GLY A 270 40.29 2.50 16.36
CA GLY A 270 39.36 1.42 16.67
C GLY A 270 39.82 0.71 17.93
N ASP A 271 38.93 0.66 18.91
CA ASP A 271 39.05 -0.19 20.08
C ASP A 271 39.07 -1.65 19.63
N GLY A 272 40.21 -2.29 19.84
CA GLY A 272 40.32 -3.74 19.83
C GLY A 272 39.87 -4.31 21.20
N HIS A 273 38.83 -5.14 21.11
CA HIS A 273 38.62 -6.31 21.96
C HIS A 273 37.71 -7.27 21.21
#